data_4f8cd6cb348ad7933ccd2c3309388554
#
_entry.id   4f8cd6cb348ad7933ccd2c3309388554
#
_cell.length_a   1.000
_cell.length_b   1.000
_cell.length_c   1.000
_cell.angle_alpha   90.00
_cell.angle_beta   90.00
_cell.angle_gamma   90.00
#
_symmetry.space_group_name_H-M   'P 1'
#
loop_
_entity.id
_entity.type
_entity.pdbx_description
1 polymer ?
#
loop_
_entity_poly.entity_id
_entity_poly.type
_entity_poly.pdbx_seq_one_letter_code
_entity_poly.pdbx_strand_id
1 'polypeptide(L)'
;RRAAGGGGGPVVAGRGLLGNGVAFTPGGAARVEAEAAKLLGRLAGDRVEPAVFAVSALCHRVPVIDGHTEAVSVRLKGDPPPERVREALRDWIPEPQRRGLPSAPSPAILLHDAEDRPQPRLDAETGGGMAVHVGRLRRCPVMGIKLSLLGHNTERGAAGGSLLNAEWAVAEGVGRPASSREG
;
A
#
# COMPACT_ATOMS: atom_id res chain seq x y z
N ARG A 1 -8.52 26.41 14.03
CA ARG A 1 -10.00 26.36 14.11
C ARG A 1 -10.43 24.92 14.22
N ARG A 2 -11.15 24.59 15.29
CA ARG A 2 -11.74 23.25 15.47
C ARG A 2 -12.94 23.12 14.53
N ALA A 3 -12.97 22.05 13.72
CA ALA A 3 -14.18 21.64 13.05
C ALA A 3 -15.11 21.05 14.12
N ALA A 4 -16.34 21.51 14.18
CA ALA A 4 -17.37 20.92 15.02
C ALA A 4 -17.71 19.52 14.48
N GLY A 5 -17.51 18.49 15.28
CA GLY A 5 -17.95 17.14 14.98
C GLY A 5 -16.90 16.07 15.23
N GLY A 6 -16.99 15.41 16.39
CA GLY A 6 -16.38 14.11 16.69
C GLY A 6 -14.85 14.10 16.81
N GLY A 7 -14.36 13.77 17.98
CA GLY A 7 -12.99 13.51 18.45
C GLY A 7 -11.83 13.27 17.48
N GLY A 8 -11.71 14.03 16.42
CA GLY A 8 -10.62 14.00 15.47
C GLY A 8 -9.69 15.20 15.66
N GLY A 9 -8.40 15.01 15.47
CA GLY A 9 -7.41 16.07 15.43
C GLY A 9 -7.73 17.15 14.37
N PRO A 10 -6.90 18.18 14.23
CA PRO A 10 -7.18 19.29 13.33
C PRO A 10 -7.38 18.80 11.89
N VAL A 11 -8.57 19.06 11.34
CA VAL A 11 -8.89 18.79 9.94
C VAL A 11 -8.34 19.94 9.10
N VAL A 12 -7.45 19.66 8.18
CA VAL A 12 -6.98 20.63 7.20
C VAL A 12 -8.00 20.70 6.07
N ALA A 13 -8.67 21.82 5.91
CA ALA A 13 -9.58 22.05 4.79
C ALA A 13 -8.77 22.06 3.46
N GLY A 14 -9.36 21.58 2.38
CA GLY A 14 -8.70 21.51 1.08
C GLY A 14 -8.07 22.83 0.61
N ARG A 15 -8.68 23.97 0.95
CA ARG A 15 -8.10 25.31 0.72
C ARG A 15 -6.77 25.55 1.46
N GLY A 16 -6.57 24.90 2.60
CA GLY A 16 -5.31 25.00 3.37
C GLY A 16 -4.16 24.20 2.78
N LEU A 17 -4.43 23.34 1.78
CA LEU A 17 -3.41 22.53 1.11
C LEU A 17 -2.98 23.13 -0.25
N LEU A 18 -3.76 24.02 -0.84
CA LEU A 18 -3.40 24.62 -2.12
C LEU A 18 -2.13 25.47 -1.96
N GLY A 19 -1.07 25.09 -2.63
CA GLY A 19 0.26 25.70 -2.49
C GLY A 19 0.95 25.44 -1.14
N ASN A 20 0.49 24.46 -0.36
CA ASN A 20 0.99 24.14 0.97
C ASN A 20 1.07 22.63 1.20
N GLY A 21 1.97 22.21 2.09
CA GLY A 21 2.04 20.85 2.62
C GLY A 21 1.93 20.88 4.15
N VAL A 22 1.23 19.92 4.74
CA VAL A 22 1.10 19.80 6.19
C VAL A 22 1.81 18.54 6.68
N ALA A 23 2.88 18.72 7.43
CA ALA A 23 3.72 17.64 7.97
C ALA A 23 3.05 16.89 9.13
N PHE A 24 1.74 16.64 9.00
CA PHE A 24 0.96 15.97 10.05
C PHE A 24 -0.27 15.26 9.46
N THR A 25 -0.40 13.98 9.82
CA THR A 25 -1.62 13.20 9.65
C THR A 25 -1.92 12.49 10.97
N PRO A 26 -3.09 12.73 11.61
CA PRO A 26 -3.38 12.12 12.91
C PRO A 26 -3.25 10.59 12.87
N GLY A 27 -2.33 10.05 13.68
CA GLY A 27 -2.07 8.61 13.77
C GLY A 27 -1.44 7.97 12.53
N GLY A 28 -1.19 8.71 11.44
CA GLY A 28 -0.71 8.14 10.17
C GLY A 28 0.65 7.46 10.31
N ALA A 29 1.65 8.17 10.79
CA ALA A 29 3.01 7.62 10.96
C ALA A 29 3.04 6.41 11.90
N ALA A 30 2.47 6.55 13.10
CA ALA A 30 2.42 5.47 14.09
C ALA A 30 1.70 4.21 13.56
N ARG A 31 0.65 4.40 12.72
CA ARG A 31 -0.06 3.30 12.09
C ARG A 31 0.82 2.58 11.06
N VAL A 32 1.49 3.32 10.17
CA VAL A 32 2.42 2.74 9.19
C VAL A 32 3.52 1.94 9.89
N GLU A 33 4.10 2.48 10.95
CA GLU A 33 5.15 1.81 11.73
C GLU A 33 4.67 0.51 12.39
N ALA A 34 3.48 0.51 12.98
CA ALA A 34 2.92 -0.65 13.66
C ALA A 34 2.36 -1.71 12.70
N GLU A 35 1.62 -1.27 11.65
CA GLU A 35 0.94 -2.19 10.74
C GLU A 35 1.90 -2.91 9.79
N ALA A 36 3.01 -2.28 9.39
CA ALA A 36 4.00 -2.90 8.52
C ALA A 36 4.55 -4.21 9.12
N ALA A 37 4.92 -4.19 10.41
CA ALA A 37 5.40 -5.39 11.09
C ALA A 37 4.33 -6.48 11.21
N LYS A 38 3.06 -6.11 11.42
CA LYS A 38 1.93 -7.04 11.47
C LYS A 38 1.67 -7.67 10.10
N LEU A 39 1.60 -6.86 9.03
CA LEU A 39 1.30 -7.35 7.67
C LEU A 39 2.38 -8.28 7.12
N LEU A 40 3.63 -8.06 7.49
CA LEU A 40 4.77 -8.92 7.12
C LEU A 40 5.09 -9.98 8.17
N GLY A 41 4.23 -10.13 9.17
CA GLY A 41 4.32 -11.15 10.20
C GLY A 41 3.92 -12.54 9.71
N ARG A 42 3.90 -13.48 10.62
CA ARG A 42 3.45 -14.87 10.36
C ARG A 42 2.25 -15.23 11.21
N LEU A 43 1.39 -16.07 10.67
CA LEU A 43 0.27 -16.64 11.43
C LEU A 43 0.80 -17.73 12.36
N ALA A 44 0.51 -17.62 13.67
CA ALA A 44 0.87 -18.57 14.70
C ALA A 44 -0.40 -18.92 15.51
N GLY A 45 -1.05 -20.01 15.11
CA GLY A 45 -2.36 -20.38 15.63
C GLY A 45 -3.43 -19.36 15.23
N ASP A 46 -4.06 -18.73 16.20
CA ASP A 46 -5.14 -17.72 16.03
C ASP A 46 -4.65 -16.27 16.05
N ARG A 47 -3.34 -16.06 16.13
CA ARG A 47 -2.74 -14.72 16.21
C ARG A 47 -1.63 -14.52 15.20
N VAL A 48 -1.38 -13.25 14.86
CA VAL A 48 -0.24 -12.85 14.03
C VAL A 48 0.94 -12.50 14.94
N GLU A 49 2.07 -13.18 14.74
CA GLU A 49 3.36 -12.77 15.29
C GLU A 49 3.98 -11.73 14.35
N PRO A 50 4.20 -10.48 14.81
CA PRO A 50 4.77 -9.45 13.97
C PRO A 50 6.19 -9.79 13.49
N ALA A 51 6.53 -9.37 12.29
CA ALA A 51 7.89 -9.45 11.79
C ALA A 51 8.82 -8.50 12.57
N VAL A 52 10.08 -8.90 12.73
CA VAL A 52 11.08 -8.14 13.49
C VAL A 52 11.93 -7.30 12.54
N PHE A 53 11.54 -6.05 12.36
CA PHE A 53 12.32 -5.02 11.66
C PHE A 53 11.89 -3.63 12.12
N ALA A 54 12.76 -2.64 11.97
CA ALA A 54 12.45 -1.27 12.33
C ALA A 54 11.81 -0.54 11.15
N VAL A 55 10.77 0.23 11.44
CA VAL A 55 10.12 1.15 10.49
C VAL A 55 10.11 2.54 11.11
N SER A 56 10.41 3.54 10.30
CA SER A 56 10.25 4.95 10.66
C SER A 56 9.48 5.64 9.54
N ALA A 57 8.41 6.33 9.88
CA ALA A 57 7.53 6.96 8.92
C ALA A 57 7.19 8.40 9.30
N LEU A 58 7.06 9.26 8.29
CA LEU A 58 6.47 10.58 8.42
C LEU A 58 5.38 10.76 7.37
N CYS A 59 4.18 11.08 7.82
CA CYS A 59 3.02 11.24 6.93
C CYS A 59 2.68 12.72 6.75
N HIS A 60 2.64 13.15 5.50
CA HIS A 60 2.32 14.51 5.11
C HIS A 60 1.00 14.56 4.34
N ARG A 61 0.24 15.64 4.51
CA ARG A 61 -0.86 15.97 3.59
C ARG A 61 -0.33 16.88 2.51
N VAL A 62 -0.63 16.55 1.27
CA VAL A 62 -0.20 17.25 0.08
C VAL A 62 -1.40 17.56 -0.81
N PRO A 63 -1.35 18.56 -1.72
CA PRO A 63 -2.45 18.94 -2.60
C PRO A 63 -2.58 17.98 -3.79
N VAL A 64 -2.74 16.69 -3.51
CA VAL A 64 -3.00 15.64 -4.49
C VAL A 64 -4.45 15.20 -4.33
N ILE A 65 -5.15 14.96 -5.43
CA ILE A 65 -6.56 14.57 -5.42
C ILE A 65 -6.66 13.13 -4.90
N ASP A 66 -6.05 12.19 -5.62
CA ASP A 66 -5.99 10.78 -5.27
C ASP A 66 -4.58 10.24 -5.40
N GLY A 67 -4.27 9.22 -4.58
CA GLY A 67 -2.98 8.55 -4.57
C GLY A 67 -2.09 8.92 -3.39
N HIS A 68 -1.55 7.88 -2.74
CA HIS A 68 -0.49 7.99 -1.76
C HIS A 68 0.84 7.73 -2.46
N THR A 69 1.73 8.73 -2.41
CA THR A 69 3.09 8.60 -2.92
C THR A 69 4.05 8.48 -1.74
N GLU A 70 4.93 7.51 -1.80
CA GLU A 70 5.89 7.21 -0.74
C GLU A 70 7.31 7.24 -1.29
N ALA A 71 8.21 7.92 -0.58
CA ALA A 71 9.66 7.82 -0.78
C ALA A 71 10.20 6.78 0.20
N VAL A 72 10.60 5.62 -0.30
CA VAL A 72 11.02 4.48 0.51
C VAL A 72 12.53 4.30 0.42
N SER A 73 13.16 4.14 1.57
CA SER A 73 14.53 3.63 1.68
C SER A 73 14.50 2.37 2.53
N VAL A 74 15.04 1.28 2.02
CA VAL A 74 14.95 -0.03 2.67
C VAL A 74 16.28 -0.77 2.65
N ARG A 75 16.59 -1.43 3.77
CA ARG A 75 17.70 -2.37 3.86
C ARG A 75 17.15 -3.78 3.69
N LEU A 76 17.55 -4.44 2.64
CA LEU A 76 17.19 -5.82 2.37
C LEU A 76 18.29 -6.77 2.85
N LYS A 77 17.89 -7.95 3.30
CA LYS A 77 18.84 -9.01 3.71
C LYS A 77 19.67 -9.43 2.48
N GLY A 78 20.98 -9.53 2.65
CA GLY A 78 21.90 -9.89 1.57
C GLY A 78 22.27 -8.75 0.62
N ASP A 79 21.80 -7.54 0.89
CA ASP A 79 22.12 -6.31 0.15
C ASP A 79 22.09 -6.47 -1.39
N PRO A 80 20.96 -6.95 -1.97
CA PRO A 80 20.88 -7.23 -3.40
C PRO A 80 21.09 -5.96 -4.24
N PRO A 81 21.63 -6.07 -5.45
CA PRO A 81 21.68 -4.95 -6.38
C PRO A 81 20.27 -4.54 -6.85
N PRO A 82 20.07 -3.26 -7.25
CA PRO A 82 18.76 -2.76 -7.69
C PRO A 82 18.11 -3.59 -8.80
N GLU A 83 18.89 -4.15 -9.71
CA GLU A 83 18.44 -4.97 -10.83
C GLU A 83 17.73 -6.24 -10.34
N ARG A 84 18.28 -6.90 -9.32
CA ARG A 84 17.65 -8.08 -8.70
C ARG A 84 16.34 -7.74 -8.00
N VAL A 85 16.26 -6.56 -7.37
CA VAL A 85 15.01 -6.08 -6.77
C VAL A 85 13.98 -5.76 -7.85
N ARG A 86 14.41 -5.16 -8.96
CA ARG A 86 13.56 -4.86 -10.12
C ARG A 86 12.98 -6.14 -10.72
N GLU A 87 13.81 -7.16 -10.94
CA GLU A 87 13.38 -8.47 -11.43
C GLU A 87 12.36 -9.10 -10.50
N ALA A 88 12.66 -9.14 -9.19
CA ALA A 88 11.76 -9.72 -8.21
C ALA A 88 10.39 -9.03 -8.17
N LEU A 89 10.34 -7.70 -8.30
CA LEU A 89 9.09 -6.94 -8.37
C LEU A 89 8.33 -7.16 -9.68
N ARG A 90 9.04 -7.29 -10.80
CA ARG A 90 8.45 -7.57 -12.12
C ARG A 90 7.82 -8.94 -12.18
N ASP A 91 8.52 -9.93 -11.64
CA ASP A 91 8.16 -11.34 -11.76
C ASP A 91 7.18 -11.77 -10.64
N TRP A 92 6.92 -10.89 -9.68
CA TRP A 92 6.03 -11.20 -8.59
C TRP A 92 4.56 -11.19 -9.03
N ILE A 93 3.94 -12.35 -8.94
CA ILE A 93 2.51 -12.55 -9.22
C ILE A 93 1.84 -12.94 -7.92
N PRO A 94 1.04 -12.05 -7.30
CA PRO A 94 0.33 -12.36 -6.07
C PRO A 94 -0.78 -13.39 -6.33
N GLU A 95 -1.11 -14.15 -5.31
CA GLU A 95 -2.09 -15.23 -5.42
C GLU A 95 -3.48 -14.77 -5.92
N PRO A 96 -4.02 -13.60 -5.53
CA PRO A 96 -5.27 -13.09 -6.10
C PRO A 96 -5.21 -12.93 -7.63
N GLN A 97 -4.08 -12.43 -8.16
CA GLN A 97 -3.87 -12.31 -9.60
C GLN A 97 -3.74 -13.70 -10.26
N ARG A 98 -3.01 -14.63 -9.64
CA ARG A 98 -2.84 -15.99 -10.14
C ARG A 98 -4.16 -16.75 -10.24
N ARG A 99 -5.08 -16.52 -9.31
CA ARG A 99 -6.43 -17.08 -9.29
C ARG A 99 -7.42 -16.34 -10.18
N GLY A 100 -7.02 -15.21 -10.76
CA GLY A 100 -7.90 -14.41 -11.61
C GLY A 100 -9.10 -13.84 -10.85
N LEU A 101 -8.92 -13.43 -9.58
CA LEU A 101 -10.00 -12.82 -8.82
C LEU A 101 -10.43 -11.51 -9.51
N PRO A 102 -11.75 -11.21 -9.56
CA PRO A 102 -12.27 -10.11 -10.37
C PRO A 102 -11.66 -8.74 -10.09
N SER A 103 -11.39 -8.44 -8.81
CA SER A 103 -10.77 -7.16 -8.41
C SER A 103 -9.23 -7.19 -8.37
N ALA A 104 -8.60 -8.32 -8.71
CA ALA A 104 -7.16 -8.41 -8.72
C ALA A 104 -6.56 -7.72 -9.95
N PRO A 105 -5.66 -6.76 -9.77
CA PRO A 105 -5.00 -6.11 -10.91
C PRO A 105 -4.02 -7.06 -11.61
N SER A 106 -3.89 -6.92 -12.92
CA SER A 106 -2.92 -7.68 -13.71
C SER A 106 -2.20 -6.74 -14.69
N PRO A 107 -0.93 -6.41 -14.43
CA PRO A 107 -0.10 -6.83 -13.31
C PRO A 107 -0.44 -6.10 -11.99
N ALA A 108 -0.09 -6.70 -10.85
CA ALA A 108 -0.27 -6.10 -9.54
C ALA A 108 0.73 -4.98 -9.24
N ILE A 109 1.93 -5.07 -9.82
CA ILE A 109 2.99 -4.07 -9.72
C ILE A 109 3.35 -3.58 -11.11
N LEU A 110 3.40 -2.26 -11.28
CA LEU A 110 3.84 -1.57 -12.49
C LEU A 110 5.17 -0.86 -12.21
N LEU A 111 6.21 -1.27 -12.94
CA LEU A 111 7.54 -0.67 -12.85
C LEU A 111 7.68 0.44 -13.89
N HIS A 112 8.15 1.60 -13.46
CA HIS A 112 8.45 2.75 -14.33
C HIS A 112 9.95 2.93 -14.52
N ASP A 113 10.36 3.12 -15.78
CA ASP A 113 11.73 3.47 -16.14
C ASP A 113 11.93 4.99 -16.25
N ALA A 114 10.85 5.73 -16.53
CA ALA A 114 10.89 7.18 -16.60
C ALA A 114 11.24 7.81 -15.24
N GLU A 115 12.13 8.80 -15.27
CA GLU A 115 12.66 9.40 -14.05
C GLU A 115 11.66 10.23 -13.26
N ASP A 116 10.59 10.68 -13.89
CA ASP A 116 9.50 11.49 -13.32
C ASP A 116 8.28 10.65 -12.88
N ARG A 117 8.37 9.32 -12.93
CA ARG A 117 7.25 8.41 -12.58
C ARG A 117 7.58 7.58 -11.32
N PRO A 118 6.55 7.18 -10.52
CA PRO A 118 5.11 7.39 -10.74
C PRO A 118 4.64 8.80 -10.36
N GLN A 119 3.54 9.23 -11.00
CA GLN A 119 2.85 10.48 -10.71
C GLN A 119 1.37 10.21 -10.41
N PRO A 120 0.78 10.69 -9.29
CA PRO A 120 -0.61 10.43 -8.95
C PRO A 120 -1.59 10.76 -10.07
N ARG A 121 -1.44 11.92 -10.70
CA ARG A 121 -2.33 12.38 -11.77
C ARG A 121 -2.32 11.49 -13.02
N LEU A 122 -1.23 10.79 -13.28
CA LEU A 122 -1.05 9.98 -14.50
C LEU A 122 -1.26 8.49 -14.23
N ASP A 123 -1.01 8.04 -13.00
CA ASP A 123 -0.85 6.63 -12.70
C ASP A 123 -1.91 6.07 -11.74
N ALA A 124 -2.47 6.90 -10.85
CA ALA A 124 -3.29 6.41 -9.75
C ALA A 124 -4.47 5.52 -10.20
N GLU A 125 -5.10 5.84 -11.33
CA GLU A 125 -6.26 5.12 -11.86
C GLU A 125 -5.92 3.84 -12.65
N THR A 126 -4.64 3.54 -12.85
CA THR A 126 -4.24 2.38 -13.65
C THR A 126 -4.69 1.08 -12.99
N GLY A 127 -5.25 0.16 -13.80
CA GLY A 127 -5.79 -1.10 -13.29
C GLY A 127 -7.00 -0.90 -12.38
N GLY A 128 -7.82 0.12 -12.65
CA GLY A 128 -8.96 0.49 -11.80
C GLY A 128 -8.52 0.99 -10.42
N GLY A 129 -7.36 1.63 -10.32
CA GLY A 129 -6.79 2.08 -9.05
C GLY A 129 -6.24 0.97 -8.17
N MET A 130 -6.20 -0.28 -8.65
CA MET A 130 -5.78 -1.43 -7.85
C MET A 130 -4.30 -1.79 -8.03
N ALA A 131 -3.63 -1.32 -9.08
CA ALA A 131 -2.20 -1.56 -9.29
C ALA A 131 -1.34 -0.69 -8.36
N VAL A 132 -0.17 -1.20 -8.00
CA VAL A 132 0.86 -0.46 -7.26
C VAL A 132 1.97 -0.08 -8.24
N HIS A 133 2.34 1.19 -8.24
CA HIS A 133 3.38 1.71 -9.11
C HIS A 133 4.69 1.84 -8.36
N VAL A 134 5.78 1.42 -8.99
CA VAL A 134 7.14 1.53 -8.47
C VAL A 134 8.01 2.24 -9.50
N GLY A 135 8.67 3.29 -9.09
CA GLY A 135 9.63 4.00 -9.91
C GLY A 135 10.86 4.43 -9.12
N ARG A 136 11.83 5.03 -9.79
CA ARG A 136 13.03 5.57 -9.15
C ARG A 136 13.84 4.53 -8.36
N LEU A 137 13.66 3.24 -8.66
CA LEU A 137 14.36 2.17 -7.97
C LEU A 137 15.86 2.22 -8.30
N ARG A 138 16.67 2.42 -7.26
CA ARG A 138 18.11 2.59 -7.38
C ARG A 138 18.84 2.32 -6.08
N ARG A 139 20.17 2.30 -6.13
CA ARG A 139 21.03 2.17 -4.96
C ARG A 139 20.82 3.35 -3.98
N CYS A 140 20.73 3.02 -2.69
CA CYS A 140 20.74 3.98 -1.59
C CYS A 140 22.03 3.83 -0.80
N PRO A 141 22.82 4.89 -0.60
CA PRO A 141 24.10 4.79 0.11
C PRO A 141 23.94 4.49 1.61
N VAL A 142 22.73 4.73 2.17
CA VAL A 142 22.44 4.53 3.59
C VAL A 142 21.76 3.19 3.85
N MET A 143 20.71 2.88 3.06
CA MET A 143 19.85 1.72 3.33
C MET A 143 19.95 0.62 2.26
N GLY A 144 20.83 0.75 1.27
CA GLY A 144 21.00 -0.21 0.19
C GLY A 144 20.09 0.07 -1.00
N ILE A 145 18.78 0.10 -0.83
CA ILE A 145 17.79 0.37 -1.90
C ILE A 145 16.94 1.59 -1.54
N LYS A 146 16.58 2.37 -2.58
CA LYS A 146 15.54 3.39 -2.51
C LYS A 146 14.70 3.42 -3.77
N LEU A 147 13.43 3.79 -3.61
CA LEU A 147 12.43 3.82 -4.66
C LEU A 147 11.28 4.77 -4.30
N SER A 148 10.43 5.04 -5.27
CA SER A 148 9.14 5.70 -5.05
C SER A 148 8.01 4.72 -5.30
N LEU A 149 6.99 4.75 -4.44
CA LEU A 149 5.76 3.99 -4.57
C LEU A 149 4.60 4.93 -4.80
N LEU A 150 3.58 4.45 -5.51
CA LEU A 150 2.28 5.08 -5.62
C LEU A 150 1.20 4.00 -5.55
N GLY A 151 0.19 4.22 -4.72
CA GLY A 151 -1.02 3.42 -4.65
C GLY A 151 -2.24 4.33 -4.51
N HIS A 152 -3.37 3.92 -5.08
CA HIS A 152 -4.63 4.65 -4.95
C HIS A 152 -5.18 4.50 -3.53
N ASN A 153 -5.49 5.59 -2.86
CA ASN A 153 -5.89 5.61 -1.45
C ASN A 153 -7.31 5.09 -1.21
N THR A 154 -8.25 5.32 -2.13
CA THR A 154 -9.66 4.90 -1.99
C THR A 154 -9.95 3.57 -2.65
N GLU A 155 -9.32 3.26 -3.79
CA GLU A 155 -9.47 1.95 -4.43
C GLU A 155 -8.57 0.92 -3.77
N ARG A 156 -7.28 0.91 -4.05
CA ARG A 156 -6.34 -0.08 -3.47
C ARG A 156 -6.33 -0.06 -1.95
N GLY A 157 -6.35 1.14 -1.36
CA GLY A 157 -6.24 1.35 0.09
C GLY A 157 -7.55 1.20 0.86
N ALA A 158 -8.71 1.09 0.20
CA ALA A 158 -10.00 1.00 0.87
C ALA A 158 -10.99 0.09 0.13
N ALA A 159 -11.84 0.64 -0.75
CA ALA A 159 -12.98 -0.08 -1.33
C ALA A 159 -12.56 -1.31 -2.16
N GLY A 160 -11.71 -1.12 -3.14
CA GLY A 160 -11.24 -2.20 -4.01
C GLY A 160 -10.42 -3.25 -3.25
N GLY A 161 -9.57 -2.81 -2.31
CA GLY A 161 -8.83 -3.73 -1.44
C GLY A 161 -9.74 -4.56 -0.53
N SER A 162 -10.82 -3.97 0.00
CA SER A 162 -11.81 -4.68 0.81
C SER A 162 -12.60 -5.69 -0.02
N LEU A 163 -12.98 -5.31 -1.25
CA LEU A 163 -13.66 -6.20 -2.18
C LEU A 163 -12.78 -7.39 -2.55
N LEU A 164 -11.53 -7.17 -2.87
CA LEU A 164 -10.56 -8.23 -3.17
C LEU A 164 -10.38 -9.20 -1.98
N ASN A 165 -10.38 -8.68 -0.74
CA ASN A 165 -10.34 -9.53 0.45
C ASN A 165 -11.61 -10.40 0.59
N ALA A 166 -12.78 -9.86 0.25
CA ALA A 166 -14.03 -10.63 0.25
C ALA A 166 -14.02 -11.71 -0.84
N GLU A 167 -13.58 -11.39 -2.04
CA GLU A 167 -13.40 -12.34 -3.13
C GLU A 167 -12.44 -13.47 -2.75
N TRP A 168 -11.33 -13.10 -2.09
CA TRP A 168 -10.38 -14.08 -1.57
C TRP A 168 -11.03 -14.99 -0.52
N ALA A 169 -11.75 -14.44 0.45
CA ALA A 169 -12.43 -15.21 1.49
C ALA A 169 -13.44 -16.21 0.88
N VAL A 170 -14.20 -15.79 -0.13
CA VAL A 170 -15.13 -16.66 -0.87
C VAL A 170 -14.38 -17.77 -1.60
N ALA A 171 -13.27 -17.44 -2.27
CA ALA A 171 -12.44 -18.42 -2.98
C ALA A 171 -11.81 -19.46 -2.03
N GLU A 172 -11.52 -19.07 -0.78
CA GLU A 172 -11.07 -19.98 0.28
C GLU A 172 -12.20 -20.74 0.97
N GLY A 173 -13.46 -20.51 0.58
CA GLY A 173 -14.62 -21.14 1.19
C GLY A 173 -15.04 -20.57 2.55
N VAL A 174 -14.45 -19.43 2.94
CA VAL A 174 -14.80 -18.72 4.17
C VAL A 174 -16.17 -18.05 3.97
N GLY A 175 -17.07 -18.19 4.94
CA GLY A 175 -18.39 -17.54 4.90
C GLY A 175 -19.45 -18.28 4.08
N ARG A 176 -19.19 -19.48 3.61
CA ARG A 176 -20.28 -20.34 3.09
C ARG A 176 -21.21 -20.68 4.25
N PRO A 177 -22.54 -20.46 4.12
CA PRO A 177 -23.48 -20.94 5.12
C PRO A 177 -23.28 -22.46 5.28
N ALA A 178 -23.25 -22.93 6.53
CA ALA A 178 -23.29 -24.37 6.77
C ALA A 178 -24.46 -24.92 5.98
N SER A 179 -24.19 -25.84 5.06
CA SER A 179 -25.27 -26.53 4.36
C SER A 179 -26.23 -27.04 5.43
N SER A 180 -27.51 -26.62 5.35
CA SER A 180 -28.58 -27.27 6.12
C SER A 180 -28.38 -28.76 5.96
N ARG A 181 -28.01 -29.45 7.02
CA ARG A 181 -28.06 -30.90 7.06
C ARG A 181 -29.52 -31.22 6.89
N GLU A 182 -29.87 -31.61 5.67
CA GLU A 182 -31.12 -32.29 5.44
C GLU A 182 -31.11 -33.55 6.31
N GLY A 183 -32.03 -33.58 7.27
CA GLY A 183 -32.32 -34.70 8.12
C GLY A 183 -33.19 -35.72 7.37
#